data_db271f154f41c132d9b3dc8b15763381
#
_entry.id   db271f154f41c132d9b3dc8b15763381
#
_cell.length_a   1.000
_cell.length_b   1.000
_cell.length_c   1.000
_cell.angle_alpha   90.00
_cell.angle_beta   90.00
_cell.angle_gamma   90.00
#
_symmetry.space_group_name_H-M   'P 1'
#
loop_
_entity.id
_entity.type
_entity.pdbx_description
1 polymer ?
#
loop_
_entity_poly.entity_id
_entity_poly.type
_entity_poly.pdbx_seq_one_letter_code
_entity_poly.pdbx_strand_id
1 'polypeptide(L)'
;GARGRSLPGIAEVRIVEVDPDSGAIRTGPGGYAVPSGVGAPGVLLTRPRLRVDASVRRLRGVFRRGDTWVSTDDIFERDRDGDYWQLGQASTVVRTAHGPVFPIQVADALGDLPEVDLAVLYGVSAATGPVAVAAVSRWGSAAITAADVGGALASVPPTGRPDIVHVVDDIPVTNWYRPDATGFAARGLPKAGPRTWIRDPGTGGYVRLTKAVRDGLVTSDQL
;
A
#
# COMPACT_ATOMS: atom_id res chain seq x y z
N GLY A 1 -4.26 -6.47 -11.15
CA GLY A 1 -4.85 -7.81 -11.39
C GLY A 1 -4.17 -8.93 -10.60
N ALA A 2 -4.80 -10.12 -10.54
CA ALA A 2 -4.24 -11.29 -9.87
C ALA A 2 -2.84 -11.61 -10.40
N ARG A 3 -1.89 -11.85 -9.51
CA ARG A 3 -0.50 -12.17 -9.88
C ARG A 3 -0.28 -13.66 -10.12
N GLY A 4 -1.30 -14.47 -9.93
CA GLY A 4 -1.31 -15.87 -10.28
C GLY A 4 -1.52 -16.81 -9.11
N ARG A 5 -1.45 -18.08 -9.44
CA ARG A 5 -1.67 -19.20 -8.54
C ARG A 5 -0.36 -19.92 -8.26
N SER A 6 -0.14 -20.35 -7.03
CA SER A 6 1.02 -21.19 -6.71
C SER A 6 0.92 -22.51 -7.46
N LEU A 7 1.93 -22.82 -8.30
CA LEU A 7 1.99 -24.10 -8.98
C LEU A 7 2.43 -25.19 -7.98
N PRO A 8 1.67 -26.29 -7.87
CA PRO A 8 2.05 -27.42 -7.04
C PRO A 8 3.43 -27.94 -7.44
N GLY A 9 4.30 -28.13 -6.46
CA GLY A 9 5.60 -28.75 -6.67
C GLY A 9 6.78 -27.82 -6.99
N ILE A 10 6.57 -26.51 -7.28
CA ILE A 10 7.67 -25.59 -7.59
C ILE A 10 8.22 -24.94 -6.32
N ALA A 11 7.37 -24.35 -5.50
CA ALA A 11 7.74 -23.80 -4.20
C ALA A 11 6.54 -23.90 -3.24
N GLU A 12 6.81 -24.08 -1.97
CA GLU A 12 5.80 -23.91 -0.94
C GLU A 12 5.75 -22.43 -0.59
N VAL A 13 4.58 -21.80 -0.70
CA VAL A 13 4.34 -20.41 -0.32
C VAL A 13 3.25 -20.30 0.72
N ARG A 14 3.38 -19.37 1.64
CA ARG A 14 2.37 -19.07 2.66
C ARG A 14 2.34 -17.57 2.94
N ILE A 15 1.15 -17.04 3.14
CA ILE A 15 0.96 -15.69 3.63
C ILE A 15 0.80 -15.78 5.16
N VAL A 16 1.51 -14.94 5.90
CA VAL A 16 1.44 -14.87 7.36
C VAL A 16 0.99 -13.51 7.81
N GLU A 17 0.19 -13.48 8.88
CA GLU A 17 -0.25 -12.24 9.49
C GLU A 17 0.94 -11.41 9.97
N VAL A 18 0.81 -10.11 9.81
CA VAL A 18 1.75 -9.14 10.38
C VAL A 18 1.00 -8.22 11.33
N ASP A 19 1.69 -7.77 12.33
CA ASP A 19 1.20 -6.72 13.20
C ASP A 19 1.04 -5.42 12.38
N PRO A 20 -0.13 -4.78 12.39
CA PRO A 20 -0.41 -3.64 11.55
C PRO A 20 0.47 -2.42 11.86
N ASP A 21 0.92 -2.27 13.10
CA ASP A 21 1.69 -1.10 13.53
C ASP A 21 3.19 -1.30 13.30
N SER A 22 3.73 -2.44 13.71
CA SER A 22 5.16 -2.73 13.60
C SER A 22 5.56 -3.42 12.30
N GLY A 23 4.61 -4.08 11.61
CA GLY A 23 4.88 -4.94 10.46
C GLY A 23 5.60 -6.26 10.82
N ALA A 24 5.75 -6.58 12.10
CA ALA A 24 6.35 -7.82 12.55
C ALA A 24 5.41 -9.01 12.30
N ILE A 25 5.97 -10.18 11.98
CA ILE A 25 5.17 -11.40 11.81
C ILE A 25 4.50 -11.74 13.15
N ARG A 26 3.17 -11.91 13.13
CA ARG A 26 2.41 -12.32 14.30
C ARG A 26 2.66 -13.79 14.61
N THR A 27 2.84 -14.08 15.89
CA THR A 27 2.98 -15.44 16.40
C THR A 27 1.82 -15.81 17.31
N GLY A 28 1.33 -17.04 17.16
CA GLY A 28 0.31 -17.62 18.03
C GLY A 28 0.88 -18.14 19.36
N PRO A 29 0.03 -18.75 20.21
CA PRO A 29 0.41 -19.23 21.54
C PRO A 29 1.59 -20.23 21.55
N GLY A 30 1.82 -20.94 20.43
CA GLY A 30 2.95 -21.87 20.28
C GLY A 30 4.25 -21.22 19.81
N GLY A 31 4.31 -19.88 19.65
CA GLY A 31 5.47 -19.18 19.13
C GLY A 31 5.66 -19.32 17.61
N TYR A 32 4.73 -19.93 16.90
CA TYR A 32 4.76 -20.09 15.45
C TYR A 32 3.97 -18.99 14.75
N ALA A 33 4.36 -18.67 13.50
CA ALA A 33 3.67 -17.68 12.70
C ALA A 33 2.20 -18.06 12.45
N VAL A 34 1.31 -17.07 12.48
CA VAL A 34 -0.11 -17.23 12.21
C VAL A 34 -0.32 -17.08 10.70
N PRO A 35 -0.85 -18.12 10.00
CA PRO A 35 -1.23 -17.98 8.61
C PRO A 35 -2.35 -16.96 8.42
N SER A 36 -2.25 -16.09 7.40
CA SER A 36 -3.31 -15.17 7.04
C SER A 36 -4.54 -15.93 6.50
N GLY A 37 -5.71 -15.48 6.91
CA GLY A 37 -6.98 -15.95 6.36
C GLY A 37 -7.18 -15.53 4.90
N VAL A 38 -8.25 -16.05 4.28
CA VAL A 38 -8.68 -15.64 2.93
C VAL A 38 -9.09 -14.17 2.96
N GLY A 39 -8.58 -13.37 2.01
CA GLY A 39 -8.81 -11.92 1.93
C GLY A 39 -8.07 -11.10 2.99
N ALA A 40 -7.25 -11.74 3.84
CA ALA A 40 -6.45 -11.04 4.83
C ALA A 40 -5.03 -10.79 4.30
N PRO A 41 -4.54 -9.54 4.34
CA PRO A 41 -3.18 -9.21 3.92
C PRO A 41 -2.14 -9.80 4.87
N GLY A 42 -0.96 -10.10 4.32
CA GLY A 42 0.16 -10.58 5.10
C GLY A 42 1.45 -10.68 4.28
N VAL A 43 2.55 -10.96 4.94
CA VAL A 43 3.85 -11.16 4.26
C VAL A 43 3.88 -12.53 3.60
N LEU A 44 4.29 -12.56 2.35
CA LEU A 44 4.51 -13.82 1.62
C LEU A 44 5.84 -14.45 2.06
N LEU A 45 5.74 -15.66 2.57
CA LEU A 45 6.88 -16.51 2.85
C LEU A 45 7.00 -17.61 1.80
N THR A 46 8.22 -17.92 1.40
CA THR A 46 8.49 -19.03 0.48
C THR A 46 9.46 -20.02 1.13
N ARG A 47 9.27 -21.31 0.83
CA ARG A 47 10.20 -22.36 1.21
C ARG A 47 10.96 -22.81 -0.03
N PRO A 48 12.16 -22.27 -0.25
CA PRO A 48 12.93 -22.59 -1.44
C PRO A 48 13.38 -24.06 -1.43
N ARG A 49 13.27 -24.73 -2.57
CA ARG A 49 13.78 -26.08 -2.77
C ARG A 49 15.25 -26.10 -3.16
N LEU A 50 15.75 -24.99 -3.69
CA LEU A 50 17.14 -24.80 -4.10
C LEU A 50 17.90 -23.96 -3.08
N ARG A 51 19.23 -23.98 -3.13
CA ARG A 51 20.07 -23.11 -2.32
C ARG A 51 19.76 -21.65 -2.64
N VAL A 52 19.36 -20.89 -1.63
CA VAL A 52 19.11 -19.45 -1.72
C VAL A 52 20.40 -18.73 -1.35
N ASP A 53 20.65 -17.60 -1.99
CA ASP A 53 21.77 -16.71 -1.71
C ASP A 53 21.86 -16.37 -0.20
N ALA A 54 23.07 -16.18 0.30
CA ALA A 54 23.34 -15.88 1.70
C ALA A 54 22.78 -14.52 2.14
N SER A 55 22.55 -13.61 1.19
CA SER A 55 21.97 -12.27 1.43
C SER A 55 20.49 -12.30 1.79
N VAL A 56 19.79 -13.39 1.51
CA VAL A 56 18.33 -13.50 1.73
C VAL A 56 18.04 -13.82 3.19
N ARG A 57 17.16 -13.03 3.81
CA ARG A 57 16.72 -13.21 5.20
C ARG A 57 16.01 -14.54 5.39
N ARG A 58 16.62 -15.43 6.12
CA ARG A 58 16.06 -16.73 6.46
C ARG A 58 15.41 -16.70 7.84
N LEU A 59 14.20 -17.22 7.91
CA LEU A 59 13.42 -17.37 9.13
C LEU A 59 13.42 -18.85 9.52
N ARG A 60 13.72 -19.16 10.78
CA ARG A 60 13.78 -20.53 11.29
C ARG A 60 12.66 -20.77 12.30
N GLY A 61 12.08 -21.96 12.29
CA GLY A 61 11.02 -22.33 13.21
C GLY A 61 9.74 -21.54 13.01
N VAL A 62 9.38 -21.25 11.75
CA VAL A 62 8.24 -20.37 11.42
C VAL A 62 6.91 -21.06 11.71
N PHE A 63 6.70 -22.28 11.23
CA PHE A 63 5.46 -23.04 11.43
C PHE A 63 5.65 -24.30 12.24
N ARG A 64 6.89 -24.77 12.36
CA ARG A 64 7.29 -25.93 13.19
C ARG A 64 8.77 -25.88 13.50
N ARG A 65 9.16 -26.62 14.54
CA ARG A 65 10.58 -26.74 14.93
C ARG A 65 11.41 -27.26 13.75
N GLY A 66 12.49 -26.53 13.42
CA GLY A 66 13.48 -26.94 12.42
C GLY A 66 13.12 -26.60 10.97
N ASP A 67 11.94 -26.02 10.68
CA ASP A 67 11.66 -25.52 9.33
C ASP A 67 12.45 -24.23 9.04
N THR A 68 12.61 -23.94 7.75
CA THR A 68 13.30 -22.73 7.29
C THR A 68 12.50 -22.13 6.12
N TRP A 69 12.22 -20.86 6.23
CA TRP A 69 11.47 -20.07 5.26
C TRP A 69 12.27 -18.83 4.89
N VAL A 70 11.86 -18.18 3.80
CA VAL A 70 12.41 -16.92 3.31
C VAL A 70 11.28 -15.92 3.24
N SER A 71 11.48 -14.72 3.82
CA SER A 71 10.59 -13.60 3.59
C SER A 71 10.85 -13.01 2.21
N THR A 72 9.80 -12.74 1.45
CA THR A 72 9.91 -11.95 0.22
C THR A 72 9.85 -10.46 0.49
N ASP A 73 9.43 -10.08 1.71
CA ASP A 73 9.07 -8.72 2.13
C ASP A 73 7.95 -8.09 1.29
N ASP A 74 7.29 -8.88 0.45
CA ASP A 74 6.09 -8.47 -0.27
C ASP A 74 4.82 -8.81 0.54
N ILE A 75 3.86 -7.90 0.50
CA ILE A 75 2.52 -8.09 1.07
C ILE A 75 1.60 -8.66 0.01
N PHE A 76 0.94 -9.75 0.36
CA PHE A 76 -0.04 -10.42 -0.47
C PHE A 76 -1.33 -10.68 0.32
N GLU A 77 -2.41 -10.83 -0.40
CA GLU A 77 -3.62 -11.51 0.06
C GLU A 77 -3.93 -12.69 -0.86
N ARG A 78 -4.73 -13.63 -0.37
CA ARG A 78 -5.22 -14.75 -1.17
C ARG A 78 -6.73 -14.73 -1.16
N ASP A 79 -7.34 -14.72 -2.34
CA ASP A 79 -8.79 -14.75 -2.47
C ASP A 79 -9.39 -16.14 -2.25
N ARG A 80 -10.73 -16.24 -2.40
CA ARG A 80 -11.48 -17.49 -2.23
C ARG A 80 -11.19 -18.52 -3.32
N ASP A 81 -10.77 -18.05 -4.49
CA ASP A 81 -10.42 -18.90 -5.63
C ASP A 81 -8.99 -19.43 -5.54
N GLY A 82 -8.23 -18.95 -4.54
CA GLY A 82 -6.85 -19.34 -4.26
C GLY A 82 -5.82 -18.55 -5.04
N ASP A 83 -6.20 -17.45 -5.67
CA ASP A 83 -5.30 -16.56 -6.40
C ASP A 83 -4.63 -15.57 -5.43
N TYR A 84 -3.37 -15.24 -5.74
CA TYR A 84 -2.54 -14.36 -4.93
C TYR A 84 -2.50 -12.96 -5.55
N TRP A 85 -2.81 -11.96 -4.74
CA TRP A 85 -2.83 -10.55 -5.13
C TRP A 85 -1.74 -9.82 -4.39
N GLN A 86 -0.79 -9.23 -5.09
CA GLN A 86 0.25 -8.41 -4.49
C GLN A 86 -0.32 -7.02 -4.14
N LEU A 87 -0.12 -6.60 -2.91
CA LEU A 87 -0.60 -5.32 -2.39
C LEU A 87 0.51 -4.26 -2.27
N GLY A 88 1.77 -4.70 -2.25
CA GLY A 88 2.95 -3.84 -2.16
C GLY A 88 4.11 -4.54 -1.47
N GLN A 89 5.16 -3.77 -1.18
CA GLN A 89 6.25 -4.21 -0.29
C GLN A 89 5.96 -3.76 1.14
N ALA A 90 6.40 -4.53 2.13
CA ALA A 90 6.20 -4.19 3.54
C ALA A 90 6.76 -2.80 3.91
N SER A 91 7.86 -2.39 3.27
CA SER A 91 8.50 -1.09 3.45
C SER A 91 7.72 0.09 2.83
N THR A 92 6.81 -0.18 1.89
CA THR A 92 6.05 0.86 1.18
C THR A 92 4.60 0.98 1.67
N VAL A 93 4.18 0.11 2.59
CA VAL A 93 2.86 0.21 3.23
C VAL A 93 2.81 1.47 4.09
N VAL A 94 1.82 2.32 3.87
CA VAL A 94 1.58 3.51 4.69
C VAL A 94 0.66 3.14 5.85
N ARG A 95 1.17 3.24 7.08
CA ARG A 95 0.40 2.96 8.28
C ARG A 95 -0.23 4.23 8.81
N THR A 96 -1.55 4.31 8.73
CA THR A 96 -2.34 5.45 9.23
C THR A 96 -3.09 5.07 10.50
N ALA A 97 -3.70 6.06 11.15
CA ALA A 97 -4.59 5.83 12.30
C ALA A 97 -5.80 4.95 11.96
N HIS A 98 -6.15 4.82 10.66
CA HIS A 98 -7.29 4.04 10.19
C HIS A 98 -6.89 2.62 9.76
N GLY A 99 -5.60 2.33 9.68
CA GLY A 99 -5.05 1.05 9.26
C GLY A 99 -4.00 1.17 8.14
N PRO A 100 -3.50 0.05 7.63
CA PRO A 100 -2.51 0.02 6.57
C PRO A 100 -3.15 0.36 5.21
N VAL A 101 -2.50 1.23 4.45
CA VAL A 101 -2.85 1.58 3.07
C VAL A 101 -1.82 0.97 2.14
N PHE A 102 -2.26 0.17 1.18
CA PHE A 102 -1.40 -0.62 0.31
C PHE A 102 -1.18 0.07 -1.04
N PRO A 103 0.09 0.29 -1.45
CA PRO A 103 0.39 1.09 -2.63
C PRO A 103 -0.19 0.55 -3.93
N ILE A 104 -0.07 -0.76 -4.18
CA ILE A 104 -0.52 -1.35 -5.44
C ILE A 104 -2.05 -1.30 -5.54
N GLN A 105 -2.76 -1.59 -4.45
CA GLN A 105 -4.22 -1.56 -4.43
C GLN A 105 -4.78 -0.17 -4.74
N VAL A 106 -4.16 0.89 -4.19
CA VAL A 106 -4.54 2.28 -4.46
C VAL A 106 -4.16 2.68 -5.89
N ALA A 107 -2.94 2.33 -6.33
CA ALA A 107 -2.46 2.68 -7.67
C ALA A 107 -3.28 1.99 -8.77
N ASP A 108 -3.62 0.71 -8.59
CA ASP A 108 -4.47 -0.03 -9.54
C ASP A 108 -5.86 0.60 -9.61
N ALA A 109 -6.49 0.88 -8.46
CA ALA A 109 -7.82 1.49 -8.42
C ALA A 109 -7.88 2.88 -9.08
N LEU A 110 -6.88 3.73 -8.85
CA LEU A 110 -6.80 5.05 -9.49
C LEU A 110 -6.39 4.93 -10.97
N GLY A 111 -5.56 3.95 -11.33
CA GLY A 111 -5.15 3.67 -12.70
C GLY A 111 -6.27 3.14 -13.61
N ASP A 112 -7.40 2.68 -13.03
CA ASP A 112 -8.59 2.29 -13.80
C ASP A 112 -9.35 3.52 -14.37
N LEU A 113 -9.02 4.74 -13.89
CA LEU A 113 -9.55 5.98 -14.49
C LEU A 113 -8.85 6.26 -15.83
N PRO A 114 -9.58 6.43 -16.93
CA PRO A 114 -8.99 6.64 -18.25
C PRO A 114 -8.17 7.94 -18.37
N GLU A 115 -8.39 8.89 -17.46
CA GLU A 115 -7.65 10.15 -17.38
C GLU A 115 -6.32 10.02 -16.65
N VAL A 116 -6.09 8.94 -15.91
CA VAL A 116 -4.87 8.72 -15.11
C VAL A 116 -3.82 8.00 -15.95
N ASP A 117 -2.62 8.57 -15.97
CA ASP A 117 -1.43 7.96 -16.56
C ASP A 117 -0.70 7.07 -15.55
N LEU A 118 -0.29 7.65 -14.43
CA LEU A 118 0.39 6.95 -13.33
C LEU A 118 -0.23 7.35 -11.99
N ALA A 119 -0.13 6.43 -11.02
CA ALA A 119 -0.49 6.68 -9.64
C ALA A 119 0.56 6.11 -8.70
N VAL A 120 0.85 6.83 -7.61
CA VAL A 120 1.74 6.39 -6.53
C VAL A 120 1.15 6.72 -5.18
N LEU A 121 1.46 5.89 -4.17
CA LEU A 121 1.12 6.13 -2.77
C LEU A 121 2.39 6.43 -1.98
N TYR A 122 2.31 7.39 -1.05
CA TYR A 122 3.37 7.71 -0.11
C TYR A 122 2.81 8.14 1.24
N GLY A 123 3.61 8.01 2.28
CA GLY A 123 3.26 8.47 3.63
C GLY A 123 3.86 9.84 3.93
N VAL A 124 3.12 10.65 4.67
CA VAL A 124 3.58 11.95 5.18
C VAL A 124 3.27 12.02 6.66
N SER A 125 4.24 12.48 7.47
CA SER A 125 3.98 12.80 8.87
C SER A 125 3.14 14.06 8.96
N ALA A 126 2.06 14.01 9.73
CA ALA A 126 1.20 15.16 10.00
C ALA A 126 0.95 15.29 11.51
N ALA A 127 0.38 16.42 11.95
CA ALA A 127 0.06 16.67 13.36
C ALA A 127 -0.88 15.61 13.98
N THR A 128 -1.74 15.01 13.16
CA THR A 128 -2.69 13.95 13.54
C THR A 128 -2.13 12.54 13.43
N GLY A 129 -0.84 12.40 13.12
CA GLY A 129 -0.19 11.11 12.81
C GLY A 129 0.10 10.93 11.32
N PRO A 130 0.60 9.77 10.90
CA PRO A 130 0.90 9.50 9.50
C PRO A 130 -0.34 9.55 8.61
N VAL A 131 -0.23 10.21 7.47
CA VAL A 131 -1.27 10.42 6.46
C VAL A 131 -0.86 9.73 5.17
N ALA A 132 -1.75 8.96 4.57
CA ALA A 132 -1.56 8.32 3.28
C ALA A 132 -1.96 9.27 2.16
N VAL A 133 -1.04 9.56 1.25
CA VAL A 133 -1.22 10.47 0.14
C VAL A 133 -1.03 9.74 -1.18
N ALA A 134 -2.00 9.84 -2.09
CA ALA A 134 -1.86 9.37 -3.46
C ALA A 134 -1.60 10.55 -4.40
N ALA A 135 -0.54 10.47 -5.20
CA ALA A 135 -0.31 11.36 -6.33
C ALA A 135 -0.72 10.65 -7.62
N VAL A 136 -1.40 11.37 -8.52
CA VAL A 136 -1.78 10.88 -9.85
C VAL A 136 -1.27 11.84 -10.91
N SER A 137 -0.62 11.34 -11.96
CA SER A 137 -0.40 12.05 -13.21
C SER A 137 -1.52 11.72 -14.19
N ARG A 138 -1.71 12.56 -15.20
CA ARG A 138 -2.85 12.41 -16.13
C ARG A 138 -2.42 12.43 -17.58
N TRP A 139 -3.17 11.72 -18.39
CA TRP A 139 -3.08 11.85 -19.84
C TRP A 139 -3.66 13.20 -20.28
N GLY A 140 -2.88 13.99 -21.00
CA GLY A 140 -3.36 15.23 -21.58
C GLY A 140 -3.92 16.24 -20.58
N SER A 141 -5.04 16.89 -20.94
CA SER A 141 -5.65 17.98 -20.16
C SER A 141 -6.97 17.60 -19.49
N ALA A 142 -7.37 16.33 -19.53
CA ALA A 142 -8.63 15.88 -18.93
C ALA A 142 -8.71 16.23 -17.45
N ALA A 143 -9.88 16.64 -17.00
CA ALA A 143 -10.12 17.00 -15.60
C ALA A 143 -10.48 15.74 -14.81
N ILE A 144 -9.74 15.51 -13.73
CA ILE A 144 -10.11 14.52 -12.71
C ILE A 144 -10.87 15.26 -11.61
N THR A 145 -11.99 14.71 -11.15
CA THR A 145 -12.83 15.29 -10.10
C THR A 145 -12.80 14.49 -8.80
N ALA A 146 -13.32 15.06 -7.73
CA ALA A 146 -13.49 14.36 -6.45
C ALA A 146 -14.41 13.13 -6.58
N ALA A 147 -15.41 13.20 -7.47
CA ALA A 147 -16.33 12.09 -7.72
C ALA A 147 -15.63 10.93 -8.43
N ASP A 148 -14.78 11.22 -9.42
CA ASP A 148 -14.00 10.22 -10.14
C ASP A 148 -13.06 9.48 -9.18
N VAL A 149 -12.33 10.24 -8.34
CA VAL A 149 -11.45 9.67 -7.28
C VAL A 149 -12.25 8.80 -6.32
N GLY A 150 -13.41 9.29 -5.85
CA GLY A 150 -14.26 8.53 -4.93
C GLY A 150 -14.82 7.26 -5.56
N GLY A 151 -15.22 7.33 -6.85
CA GLY A 151 -15.70 6.20 -7.63
C GLY A 151 -14.63 5.12 -7.84
N ALA A 152 -13.43 5.52 -8.26
CA ALA A 152 -12.30 4.62 -8.45
C ALA A 152 -11.92 3.90 -7.14
N LEU A 153 -11.81 4.64 -6.06
CA LEU A 153 -11.43 4.10 -4.75
C LEU A 153 -12.57 3.36 -4.03
N ALA A 154 -13.77 3.27 -4.61
CA ALA A 154 -14.88 2.52 -4.02
C ALA A 154 -14.58 1.02 -3.91
N SER A 155 -13.75 0.47 -4.81
CA SER A 155 -13.28 -0.92 -4.78
C SER A 155 -12.28 -1.22 -3.65
N VAL A 156 -11.62 -0.18 -3.11
CA VAL A 156 -10.67 -0.29 -2.01
C VAL A 156 -11.42 -0.27 -0.68
N PRO A 157 -11.13 -1.18 0.27
CA PRO A 157 -11.73 -1.14 1.59
C PRO A 157 -11.58 0.23 2.26
N PRO A 158 -12.58 0.72 3.00
CA PRO A 158 -12.53 2.08 3.59
C PRO A 158 -11.26 2.39 4.40
N THR A 159 -10.74 1.42 5.15
CA THR A 159 -9.50 1.56 5.93
C THR A 159 -8.23 1.60 5.08
N GLY A 160 -8.29 1.08 3.84
CA GLY A 160 -7.17 1.05 2.89
C GLY A 160 -7.17 2.21 1.90
N ARG A 161 -8.10 3.17 1.99
CA ARG A 161 -8.16 4.33 1.09
C ARG A 161 -7.18 5.41 1.54
N PRO A 162 -6.51 6.12 0.61
CA PRO A 162 -5.64 7.23 0.96
C PRO A 162 -6.44 8.37 1.62
N ASP A 163 -5.80 9.10 2.51
CA ASP A 163 -6.41 10.27 3.16
C ASP A 163 -6.47 11.47 2.23
N ILE A 164 -5.46 11.63 1.38
CA ILE A 164 -5.37 12.72 0.41
C ILE A 164 -5.06 12.15 -0.97
N VAL A 165 -5.69 12.73 -2.00
CA VAL A 165 -5.36 12.48 -3.41
C VAL A 165 -5.07 13.81 -4.09
N HIS A 166 -3.99 13.90 -4.87
CA HIS A 166 -3.69 15.11 -5.63
C HIS A 166 -3.19 14.80 -7.03
N VAL A 167 -3.53 15.68 -7.98
CA VAL A 167 -3.05 15.60 -9.35
C VAL A 167 -1.74 16.37 -9.47
N VAL A 168 -0.76 15.71 -10.05
CA VAL A 168 0.56 16.25 -10.38
C VAL A 168 0.75 16.32 -11.89
N ASP A 169 1.72 17.10 -12.32
CA ASP A 169 2.02 17.22 -13.75
C ASP A 169 2.79 15.99 -14.26
N ASP A 170 3.66 15.41 -13.41
CA ASP A 170 4.47 14.24 -13.76
C ASP A 170 4.79 13.38 -12.51
N ILE A 171 4.90 12.08 -12.71
CA ILE A 171 5.40 11.11 -11.73
C ILE A 171 6.68 10.49 -12.28
N PRO A 172 7.84 10.71 -11.61
CA PRO A 172 9.09 10.10 -12.04
C PRO A 172 8.98 8.57 -12.09
N VAL A 173 9.70 7.97 -13.04
CA VAL A 173 9.83 6.52 -13.13
C VAL A 173 11.29 6.11 -12.94
N THR A 174 11.47 4.96 -12.32
CA THR A 174 12.80 4.35 -12.17
C THR A 174 13.33 3.84 -13.52
N ASN A 175 14.60 3.43 -13.60
CA ASN A 175 15.19 2.79 -14.79
C ASN A 175 14.46 1.50 -15.22
N TRP A 176 13.60 0.95 -14.37
CA TRP A 176 12.77 -0.21 -14.64
C TRP A 176 11.31 0.17 -14.93
N TYR A 177 11.07 1.44 -15.29
CA TYR A 177 9.73 1.98 -15.60
C TYR A 177 8.71 1.79 -14.45
N ARG A 178 9.18 1.80 -13.19
CA ARG A 178 8.30 1.77 -12.02
C ARG A 178 8.09 3.18 -11.51
N PRO A 179 6.85 3.61 -11.23
CA PRO A 179 6.59 4.91 -10.63
C PRO A 179 7.33 5.08 -9.30
N ASP A 180 7.95 6.24 -9.10
CA ASP A 180 8.76 6.55 -7.93
C ASP A 180 8.08 7.60 -7.04
N ALA A 181 7.75 7.20 -5.83
CA ALA A 181 7.10 8.06 -4.84
C ALA A 181 8.09 8.83 -3.94
N THR A 182 9.39 8.51 -3.98
CA THR A 182 10.40 8.99 -3.02
C THR A 182 10.45 10.51 -2.94
N GLY A 183 10.45 11.18 -4.09
CA GLY A 183 10.49 12.65 -4.15
C GLY A 183 9.23 13.33 -3.61
N PHE A 184 8.08 12.64 -3.62
CA PHE A 184 6.84 13.18 -3.07
C PHE A 184 6.83 13.12 -1.55
N ALA A 185 7.25 12.02 -0.95
CA ALA A 185 7.35 11.88 0.49
C ALA A 185 8.27 12.96 1.11
N ALA A 186 9.40 13.26 0.48
CA ALA A 186 10.33 14.29 0.91
C ALA A 186 9.73 15.71 0.88
N ARG A 187 8.77 15.98 -0.02
CA ARG A 187 8.10 17.28 -0.12
C ARG A 187 6.98 17.48 0.91
N GLY A 188 6.58 16.42 1.63
CA GLY A 188 5.54 16.46 2.64
C GLY A 188 4.11 16.60 2.07
N LEU A 189 3.23 17.24 2.84
CA LEU A 189 1.82 17.41 2.47
C LEU A 189 1.65 18.22 1.18
N PRO A 190 0.79 17.79 0.25
CA PRO A 190 0.53 18.51 -0.97
C PRO A 190 -0.08 19.88 -0.70
N LYS A 191 0.07 20.80 -1.66
CA LYS A 191 -0.56 22.12 -1.59
C LYS A 191 -2.08 22.00 -1.69
N ALA A 192 -2.79 22.77 -0.89
CA ALA A 192 -4.23 22.96 -1.05
C ALA A 192 -4.55 23.58 -2.42
N GLY A 193 -5.62 23.13 -3.06
CA GLY A 193 -5.97 23.66 -4.36
C GLY A 193 -7.07 22.87 -5.08
N PRO A 194 -7.40 23.28 -6.32
CA PRO A 194 -8.50 22.69 -7.08
C PRO A 194 -8.24 21.25 -7.54
N ARG A 195 -6.98 20.79 -7.48
CA ARG A 195 -6.54 19.46 -7.90
C ARG A 195 -6.09 18.61 -6.72
N THR A 196 -6.55 18.93 -5.50
CA THR A 196 -6.18 18.21 -4.27
C THR A 196 -7.44 17.98 -3.44
N TRP A 197 -7.67 16.74 -3.07
CA TRP A 197 -8.82 16.32 -2.29
C TRP A 197 -8.39 15.58 -1.03
N ILE A 198 -9.17 15.75 0.02
CA ILE A 198 -9.03 15.04 1.29
C ILE A 198 -10.26 14.19 1.51
N ARG A 199 -10.09 13.03 2.11
CA ARG A 199 -11.19 12.17 2.50
C ARG A 199 -11.96 12.81 3.66
N ASP A 200 -13.26 12.97 3.47
CA ASP A 200 -14.18 13.44 4.50
C ASP A 200 -14.48 12.31 5.49
N PRO A 201 -14.15 12.46 6.77
CA PRO A 201 -14.38 11.42 7.77
C PRO A 201 -15.88 11.10 8.00
N GLY A 202 -16.77 12.05 7.72
CA GLY A 202 -18.22 11.88 7.93
C GLY A 202 -18.88 11.07 6.81
N THR A 203 -18.50 11.33 5.56
CA THR A 203 -19.09 10.68 4.37
C THR A 203 -18.22 9.58 3.78
N GLY A 204 -16.92 9.58 4.09
CA GLY A 204 -15.92 8.72 3.45
C GLY A 204 -15.61 9.08 2.00
N GLY A 205 -16.27 10.11 1.45
CA GLY A 205 -16.02 10.66 0.13
C GLY A 205 -14.83 11.60 0.10
N TYR A 206 -14.52 12.14 -1.08
CA TYR A 206 -13.44 13.11 -1.25
C TYR A 206 -13.99 14.52 -1.45
N VAL A 207 -13.44 15.47 -0.71
CA VAL A 207 -13.76 16.89 -0.80
C VAL A 207 -12.49 17.70 -1.06
N ARG A 208 -12.61 18.90 -1.57
CA ARG A 208 -11.46 19.75 -1.88
C ARG A 208 -10.63 20.03 -0.61
N LEU A 209 -9.31 19.82 -0.68
CA LEU A 209 -8.41 20.22 0.38
C LEU A 209 -8.28 21.74 0.40
N THR A 210 -8.79 22.35 1.46
CA THR A 210 -8.66 23.80 1.70
C THR A 210 -7.37 24.12 2.45
N LYS A 211 -6.93 25.40 2.36
CA LYS A 211 -5.74 25.85 3.11
C LYS A 211 -5.91 25.65 4.61
N ALA A 212 -7.07 26.01 5.16
CA ALA A 212 -7.34 25.87 6.60
C ALA A 212 -7.22 24.41 7.08
N VAL A 213 -7.79 23.45 6.32
CA VAL A 213 -7.68 22.03 6.66
C VAL A 213 -6.24 21.53 6.53
N ARG A 214 -5.52 21.93 5.45
CA ARG A 214 -4.12 21.57 5.28
C ARG A 214 -3.24 22.11 6.41
N ASP A 215 -3.42 23.37 6.78
CA ASP A 215 -2.63 24.02 7.85
C ASP A 215 -2.86 23.34 9.21
N GLY A 216 -4.07 22.81 9.46
CA GLY A 216 -4.35 21.97 10.64
C GLY A 216 -3.68 20.59 10.64
N LEU A 217 -3.20 20.12 9.47
CA LEU A 217 -2.43 18.87 9.36
C LEU A 217 -0.92 19.09 9.47
N VAL A 218 -0.43 20.33 9.36
CA VAL A 218 1.00 20.64 9.41
C VAL A 218 1.49 20.58 10.86
N THR A 219 2.58 19.84 11.11
CA THR A 219 3.25 19.80 12.40
C THR A 219 4.02 21.11 12.64
N SER A 220 4.14 21.54 13.90
CA SER A 220 4.86 22.78 14.27
C SER A 220 6.33 22.80 13.83
N ASP A 221 6.92 21.64 13.57
CA ASP A 221 8.32 21.50 13.10
C ASP A 221 8.47 21.68 11.57
N GLN A 222 7.38 21.92 10.83
CA GLN A 222 7.39 22.11 9.36
C GLN A 222 7.07 23.55 8.95
N LEU A 223 6.97 24.47 9.91
CA LEU A 223 6.84 25.92 9.73
C LEU A 223 8.18 26.59 9.90
#